data_f12a490451773171be769aeb0ccabf59
#
_entry.id   f12a490451773171be769aeb0ccabf59
#
_cell.length_a   1.000
_cell.length_b   1.000
_cell.length_c   1.000
_cell.angle_alpha   90.00
_cell.angle_beta   90.00
_cell.angle_gamma   90.00
#
_symmetry.space_group_name_H-M   'P 1'
#
loop_
_entity.id
_entity.type
_entity.pdbx_description
1 polymer ?
#
loop_
_entity_poly.entity_id
_entity_poly.type
_entity_poly.pdbx_seq_one_letter_code
_entity_poly.pdbx_strand_id
1 'polypeptide(L)'
;MSMQVAWKQVRVVMTLLLTTGLSATYAQNTVSAVSPGSGTSASNRLNLQQCIEIAQQNNIQIRQGQLTVANSDLQLHQSRLNLLPTTNFQANQGLNGGRSINPQSNGFIQQSISSGNYQLNASATLYNGMVLRNTIKQNDLILQASQQELNATKNNVSLTVAQNYLNVLVGSEQLAVAQRQADVTRAQLDRTQRLVNAGSAPEANLYELRATLASNEVDIVTAQNTLDLAKVSLLQAMNVPINQEFEVEQINVPDPGLTPYEASVQQLFDVAVGNLPEVKGADLRVKGAALGVQVAKGALYPVLTLNGNLSSLYSSAANQQQIPNGTTRQQITGFFTDANGSQVPVYTTINGSDVVNVSYFNQIQNNFNRSASLFLRVPIFQGNLSRNRITTAKIQQQNAELTAQNTRLTLRQQIETAYTSMRAAANKFKATQVQVASLEKAFQVAESRLNAGAINATDYSIAKTNLDRARNSLVQAKYDYVFRTKILDYYQNKPLSFN
;
A
#
# COMPACT_ATOMS: atom_id res chain seq x y z
N MET A 1 39.67 -4.10 49.46
CA MET A 1 39.12 -5.26 48.73
C MET A 1 37.81 -4.93 47.99
N SER A 2 37.46 -3.67 47.77
CA SER A 2 36.17 -3.24 47.13
C SER A 2 36.29 -2.57 45.76
N MET A 3 37.50 -2.24 45.31
CA MET A 3 37.71 -1.45 44.09
C MET A 3 37.77 -2.27 42.78
N GLN A 4 38.24 -3.53 42.88
CA GLN A 4 38.31 -4.43 41.69
C GLN A 4 36.97 -5.06 41.31
N VAL A 5 36.02 -5.17 42.22
CA VAL A 5 34.66 -5.73 41.95
C VAL A 5 33.81 -4.73 41.22
N ALA A 6 33.90 -3.42 41.54
CA ALA A 6 33.14 -2.36 40.83
C ALA A 6 33.59 -2.22 39.36
N TRP A 7 34.88 -2.36 39.07
CA TRP A 7 35.39 -2.29 37.69
C TRP A 7 35.00 -3.49 36.81
N LYS A 8 34.85 -4.67 37.41
CA LYS A 8 34.32 -5.84 36.69
C LYS A 8 32.83 -5.66 36.34
N GLN A 9 32.04 -5.09 37.24
CA GLN A 9 30.60 -4.84 36.94
C GLN A 9 30.38 -3.75 35.90
N VAL A 10 31.17 -2.67 35.89
CA VAL A 10 31.10 -1.61 34.87
C VAL A 10 31.55 -2.14 33.50
N ARG A 11 32.58 -2.98 33.43
CA ARG A 11 32.99 -3.65 32.18
C ARG A 11 31.91 -4.61 31.67
N VAL A 12 31.27 -5.36 32.53
CA VAL A 12 30.18 -6.30 32.13
C VAL A 12 28.96 -5.54 31.64
N VAL A 13 28.56 -4.43 32.26
CA VAL A 13 27.46 -3.60 31.83
C VAL A 13 27.77 -2.87 30.51
N MET A 14 29.00 -2.39 30.32
CA MET A 14 29.43 -1.72 29.11
C MET A 14 29.60 -2.71 27.94
N THR A 15 30.04 -3.95 28.21
CA THR A 15 30.08 -5.01 27.18
C THR A 15 28.70 -5.54 26.86
N LEU A 16 27.75 -5.65 27.81
CA LEU A 16 26.35 -6.03 27.54
C LEU A 16 25.64 -4.96 26.75
N LEU A 17 25.86 -3.66 26.96
CA LEU A 17 25.28 -2.57 26.19
C LEU A 17 25.87 -2.48 24.78
N LEU A 18 27.12 -2.85 24.56
CA LEU A 18 27.74 -2.90 23.22
C LEU A 18 27.31 -4.15 22.42
N THR A 19 26.96 -5.25 23.06
CA THR A 19 26.59 -6.50 22.40
C THR A 19 25.07 -6.54 22.05
N THR A 20 24.24 -5.80 22.78
CA THR A 20 22.79 -5.69 22.44
C THR A 20 22.50 -4.64 21.38
N GLY A 21 23.42 -3.74 21.07
CA GLY A 21 23.27 -2.70 20.04
C GLY A 21 23.64 -3.14 18.62
N LEU A 22 24.27 -4.30 18.43
CA LEU A 22 24.79 -4.71 17.11
C LEU A 22 24.10 -5.95 16.50
N SER A 23 23.01 -6.43 17.06
CA SER A 23 22.21 -7.49 16.45
C SER A 23 20.86 -6.98 15.92
N ALA A 24 20.78 -5.73 15.50
CA ALA A 24 19.84 -5.37 14.43
C ALA A 24 20.44 -5.94 13.13
N THR A 25 20.40 -7.26 12.97
CA THR A 25 20.40 -7.86 11.65
C THR A 25 19.21 -7.25 10.92
N TYR A 26 19.50 -6.26 10.08
CA TYR A 26 18.65 -5.98 8.94
C TYR A 26 18.54 -7.32 8.21
N ALA A 27 17.45 -8.05 8.44
CA ALA A 27 16.94 -8.96 7.46
C ALA A 27 16.59 -8.06 6.26
N GLN A 28 17.60 -7.72 5.45
CA GLN A 28 17.38 -7.43 4.07
C GLN A 28 16.72 -8.70 3.56
N ASN A 29 15.39 -8.70 3.49
CA ASN A 29 14.71 -9.47 2.49
C ASN A 29 15.34 -9.04 1.16
N THR A 30 16.42 -9.69 0.78
CA THR A 30 16.81 -9.77 -0.60
C THR A 30 15.56 -10.30 -1.29
N VAL A 31 14.82 -9.41 -1.92
CA VAL A 31 13.92 -9.79 -2.99
C VAL A 31 14.83 -10.57 -3.93
N SER A 32 14.82 -11.89 -3.79
CA SER A 32 15.43 -12.78 -4.77
C SER A 32 14.79 -12.39 -6.07
N ALA A 33 15.58 -11.72 -6.91
CA ALA A 33 15.24 -11.61 -8.31
C ALA A 33 15.04 -13.06 -8.76
N VAL A 34 13.78 -13.44 -8.92
CA VAL A 34 13.40 -14.68 -9.57
C VAL A 34 13.99 -14.56 -10.96
N SER A 35 15.16 -15.19 -11.18
CA SER A 35 15.67 -15.44 -12.50
C SER A 35 14.53 -16.09 -13.26
N PRO A 36 14.19 -15.62 -14.47
CA PRO A 36 13.23 -16.32 -15.29
C PRO A 36 13.81 -17.72 -15.52
N GLY A 37 13.27 -18.69 -14.79
CA GLY A 37 13.59 -20.08 -14.98
C GLY A 37 13.33 -20.40 -16.45
N SER A 38 14.31 -20.98 -17.10
CA SER A 38 14.21 -21.63 -18.41
C SER A 38 13.13 -22.70 -18.32
N GLY A 39 11.88 -22.30 -18.43
CA GLY A 39 10.71 -23.17 -18.43
C GLY A 39 10.54 -23.74 -19.82
N THR A 40 10.67 -25.04 -19.93
CA THR A 40 10.04 -25.95 -20.89
C THR A 40 8.95 -25.28 -21.71
N SER A 41 9.00 -25.46 -23.02
CA SER A 41 7.96 -25.14 -24.02
C SER A 41 6.63 -25.84 -23.70
N ALA A 42 5.99 -25.49 -22.62
CA ALA A 42 4.57 -25.73 -22.41
C ALA A 42 3.82 -24.73 -23.32
N SER A 43 2.83 -25.19 -24.05
CA SER A 43 2.00 -24.40 -24.95
C SER A 43 1.75 -23.02 -24.34
N ASN A 44 2.12 -21.97 -25.08
CA ASN A 44 2.06 -20.54 -24.65
C ASN A 44 0.60 -20.05 -24.50
N ARG A 45 -0.33 -20.97 -24.15
CA ARG A 45 -1.75 -20.70 -23.97
C ARG A 45 -2.06 -20.44 -22.52
N LEU A 46 -2.46 -19.23 -22.23
CA LEU A 46 -2.82 -18.80 -20.88
C LEU A 46 -4.34 -18.91 -20.68
N ASN A 47 -4.75 -19.56 -19.61
CA ASN A 47 -6.15 -19.52 -19.17
C ASN A 47 -6.40 -18.28 -18.29
N LEU A 48 -7.67 -17.94 -18.04
CA LEU A 48 -8.05 -16.77 -17.26
C LEU A 48 -7.44 -16.77 -15.86
N GLN A 49 -7.44 -17.91 -15.18
CA GLN A 49 -6.91 -18.03 -13.81
C GLN A 49 -5.42 -17.72 -13.76
N GLN A 50 -4.65 -18.23 -14.72
CA GLN A 50 -3.22 -17.96 -14.85
C GLN A 50 -2.97 -16.47 -15.14
N CYS A 51 -3.77 -15.85 -16.02
CA CYS A 51 -3.66 -14.41 -16.27
C CYS A 51 -3.92 -13.57 -14.99
N ILE A 52 -4.91 -13.94 -14.19
CA ILE A 52 -5.21 -13.30 -12.90
C ILE A 52 -4.05 -13.49 -11.92
N GLU A 53 -3.48 -14.70 -11.81
CA GLU A 53 -2.34 -14.97 -10.92
C GLU A 53 -1.10 -14.16 -11.31
N ILE A 54 -0.77 -14.12 -12.60
CA ILE A 54 0.34 -13.29 -13.13
C ILE A 54 0.10 -11.81 -12.81
N ALA A 55 -1.11 -11.32 -13.01
CA ALA A 55 -1.47 -9.94 -12.67
C ALA A 55 -1.34 -9.67 -11.18
N GLN A 56 -1.81 -10.58 -10.32
CA GLN A 56 -1.71 -10.42 -8.87
C GLN A 56 -0.26 -10.39 -8.36
N GLN A 57 0.67 -11.04 -9.06
CA GLN A 57 2.09 -11.03 -8.73
C GLN A 57 2.82 -9.78 -9.24
N ASN A 58 2.46 -9.29 -10.43
CA ASN A 58 3.23 -8.27 -11.14
C ASN A 58 2.60 -6.87 -11.10
N ASN A 59 1.29 -6.76 -10.87
CA ASN A 59 0.60 -5.48 -10.99
C ASN A 59 1.09 -4.45 -9.95
N ILE A 60 1.42 -3.24 -10.45
CA ILE A 60 1.98 -2.15 -9.63
C ILE A 60 1.01 -1.69 -8.55
N GLN A 61 -0.31 -1.63 -8.83
CA GLN A 61 -1.31 -1.19 -7.85
C GLN A 61 -1.38 -2.16 -6.66
N ILE A 62 -1.29 -3.47 -6.93
CA ILE A 62 -1.25 -4.50 -5.87
C ILE A 62 0.03 -4.36 -5.03
N ARG A 63 1.20 -4.15 -5.67
CA ARG A 63 2.46 -3.91 -4.96
C ARG A 63 2.41 -2.65 -4.09
N GLN A 64 1.83 -1.56 -4.61
CA GLN A 64 1.60 -0.34 -3.82
C GLN A 64 0.67 -0.61 -2.62
N GLY A 65 -0.41 -1.38 -2.82
CA GLY A 65 -1.28 -1.81 -1.74
C GLY A 65 -0.55 -2.64 -0.68
N GLN A 66 0.33 -3.57 -1.08
CA GLN A 66 1.15 -4.35 -0.16
C GLN A 66 2.10 -3.48 0.66
N LEU A 67 2.73 -2.47 0.04
CA LEU A 67 3.57 -1.50 0.75
C LEU A 67 2.76 -0.65 1.73
N THR A 68 1.52 -0.30 1.40
CA THR A 68 0.60 0.41 2.32
C THR A 68 0.27 -0.46 3.53
N VAL A 69 0.00 -1.75 3.35
CA VAL A 69 -0.21 -2.71 4.45
C VAL A 69 1.05 -2.83 5.30
N ALA A 70 2.23 -3.00 4.69
CA ALA A 70 3.50 -3.08 5.41
C ALA A 70 3.79 -1.80 6.24
N ASN A 71 3.49 -0.62 5.70
CA ASN A 71 3.62 0.64 6.43
C ASN A 71 2.65 0.71 7.63
N SER A 72 1.41 0.25 7.45
CA SER A 72 0.42 0.18 8.55
C SER A 72 0.85 -0.81 9.64
N ASP A 73 1.46 -1.93 9.27
CA ASP A 73 2.01 -2.91 10.21
C ASP A 73 3.19 -2.33 11.00
N LEU A 74 4.11 -1.62 10.34
CA LEU A 74 5.19 -0.90 11.00
C LEU A 74 4.67 0.15 12.00
N GLN A 75 3.61 0.87 11.66
CA GLN A 75 2.98 1.84 12.58
C GLN A 75 2.35 1.15 13.80
N LEU A 76 1.71 0.00 13.60
CA LEU A 76 1.19 -0.82 14.70
C LEU A 76 2.33 -1.34 15.58
N HIS A 77 3.38 -1.88 14.99
CA HIS A 77 4.56 -2.37 15.69
C HIS A 77 5.23 -1.24 16.49
N GLN A 78 5.46 -0.07 15.88
CA GLN A 78 6.01 1.11 16.56
C GLN A 78 5.12 1.55 17.73
N SER A 79 3.80 1.52 17.57
CA SER A 79 2.87 1.91 18.65
C SER A 79 2.94 0.94 19.84
N ARG A 80 3.23 -0.35 19.61
CA ARG A 80 3.50 -1.34 20.67
C ARG A 80 4.82 -1.09 21.35
N LEU A 81 5.88 -0.77 20.58
CA LEU A 81 7.20 -0.44 21.12
C LEU A 81 7.20 0.85 21.95
N ASN A 82 6.31 1.79 21.67
CA ASN A 82 6.16 3.01 22.47
C ASN A 82 5.67 2.75 23.92
N LEU A 83 5.31 1.52 24.27
CA LEU A 83 5.09 1.11 25.65
C LEU A 83 6.40 0.82 26.38
N LEU A 84 7.50 0.57 25.67
CA LEU A 84 8.81 0.27 26.24
C LEU A 84 9.54 1.57 26.61
N PRO A 85 10.49 1.52 27.56
CA PRO A 85 11.33 2.66 27.86
C PRO A 85 12.17 3.07 26.65
N THR A 86 12.29 4.38 26.44
CA THR A 86 13.28 4.96 25.52
C THR A 86 14.57 5.23 26.28
N THR A 87 15.71 4.92 25.67
CA THR A 87 17.03 5.14 26.27
C THR A 87 17.90 5.89 25.28
N ASN A 88 18.55 6.96 25.73
CA ASN A 88 19.48 7.75 24.94
C ASN A 88 20.75 8.09 25.73
N PHE A 89 21.90 8.00 25.07
CA PHE A 89 23.18 8.45 25.58
C PHE A 89 23.58 9.76 24.92
N GLN A 90 24.00 10.72 25.72
CA GLN A 90 24.50 12.02 25.26
C GLN A 90 25.90 12.26 25.85
N ALA A 91 26.81 12.64 24.98
CA ALA A 91 28.16 13.07 25.37
C ALA A 91 28.40 14.44 24.77
N ASN A 92 28.73 15.40 25.62
CA ASN A 92 29.10 16.75 25.20
C ASN A 92 30.46 17.10 25.79
N GLN A 93 31.39 17.51 24.93
CA GLN A 93 32.71 18.02 25.30
C GLN A 93 32.83 19.43 24.70
N GLY A 94 33.04 20.42 25.56
CA GLY A 94 33.15 21.81 25.16
C GLY A 94 34.42 22.49 25.68
N LEU A 95 34.87 23.55 25.01
CA LEU A 95 35.93 24.44 25.44
C LEU A 95 35.32 25.85 25.53
N ASN A 96 35.33 26.40 26.75
CA ASN A 96 34.83 27.75 27.02
C ASN A 96 36.01 28.65 27.40
N GLY A 97 36.29 29.68 26.62
CA GLY A 97 37.27 30.71 26.87
C GLY A 97 36.67 32.00 27.34
N GLY A 98 37.22 32.63 28.36
CA GLY A 98 36.74 33.89 28.87
C GLY A 98 36.57 33.94 30.41
N ARG A 99 35.74 34.88 30.88
CA ARG A 99 35.41 34.98 32.30
C ARG A 99 34.39 33.94 32.70
N SER A 100 34.77 33.04 33.59
CA SER A 100 33.92 31.93 34.04
C SER A 100 33.94 31.81 35.56
N ILE A 101 33.04 31.03 36.13
CA ILE A 101 33.02 30.76 37.58
C ILE A 101 33.77 29.45 37.80
N ASN A 102 34.75 29.47 38.70
CA ASN A 102 35.43 28.24 39.17
C ASN A 102 34.44 27.42 40.01
N PRO A 103 34.11 26.18 39.63
CA PRO A 103 33.16 25.38 40.40
C PRO A 103 33.60 25.03 41.81
N GLN A 104 34.89 25.14 42.12
CA GLN A 104 35.45 24.77 43.39
C GLN A 104 35.53 25.94 44.39
N SER A 105 35.89 27.13 43.88
CA SER A 105 36.03 28.34 44.72
C SER A 105 34.85 29.28 44.64
N ASN A 106 33.91 29.01 43.70
CA ASN A 106 32.79 29.89 43.34
C ASN A 106 33.17 31.34 42.98
N GLY A 107 34.47 31.53 42.64
CA GLY A 107 35.04 32.81 42.25
C GLY A 107 35.15 32.96 40.73
N PHE A 108 35.22 34.24 40.27
CA PHE A 108 35.43 34.49 38.84
C PHE A 108 36.90 34.22 38.46
N ILE A 109 37.07 33.47 37.37
CA ILE A 109 38.36 33.23 36.74
C ILE A 109 38.31 33.56 35.26
N GLN A 110 39.41 34.03 34.71
CA GLN A 110 39.56 34.28 33.27
C GLN A 110 40.49 33.26 32.67
N GLN A 111 39.92 32.15 32.20
CA GLN A 111 40.71 31.05 31.61
C GLN A 111 39.84 30.24 30.63
N SER A 112 40.49 29.46 29.81
CA SER A 112 39.81 28.45 28.99
C SER A 112 39.54 27.22 29.82
N ILE A 113 38.27 26.84 29.93
CA ILE A 113 37.80 25.66 30.66
C ILE A 113 37.30 24.64 29.64
N SER A 114 37.89 23.46 29.66
CA SER A 114 37.36 22.29 29.00
C SER A 114 36.35 21.59 29.91
N SER A 115 35.15 21.37 29.44
CA SER A 115 34.08 20.70 30.20
C SER A 115 33.50 19.53 29.40
N GLY A 116 33.24 18.42 30.08
CA GLY A 116 32.59 17.23 29.54
C GLY A 116 31.34 16.90 30.34
N ASN A 117 30.25 16.57 29.66
CA ASN A 117 29.01 16.09 30.26
C ASN A 117 28.54 14.82 29.55
N TYR A 118 28.42 13.74 30.31
CA TYR A 118 28.07 12.41 29.85
C TYR A 118 26.79 11.98 30.56
N GLN A 119 25.74 11.68 29.79
CA GLN A 119 24.41 11.36 30.32
C GLN A 119 23.83 10.16 29.62
N LEU A 120 23.32 9.21 30.38
CA LEU A 120 22.45 8.13 29.91
C LEU A 120 21.08 8.35 30.53
N ASN A 121 20.11 8.65 29.70
CA ASN A 121 18.72 8.89 30.11
C ASN A 121 17.85 7.72 29.68
N ALA A 122 16.97 7.26 30.56
CA ALA A 122 15.92 6.32 30.27
C ALA A 122 14.58 6.91 30.70
N SER A 123 13.54 6.81 29.83
CA SER A 123 12.22 7.34 30.13
C SER A 123 11.15 6.34 29.75
N ALA A 124 10.21 6.07 30.65
CA ALA A 124 9.07 5.18 30.44
C ALA A 124 7.77 5.86 30.85
N THR A 125 6.78 5.87 29.95
CA THR A 125 5.44 6.36 30.27
C THR A 125 4.62 5.25 30.93
N LEU A 126 4.32 5.39 32.21
CA LEU A 126 3.55 4.42 32.98
C LEU A 126 2.04 4.58 32.76
N TYR A 127 1.58 5.84 32.64
CA TYR A 127 0.17 6.17 32.40
C TYR A 127 0.07 7.48 31.62
N ASN A 128 -0.85 7.53 30.63
CA ASN A 128 -1.10 8.71 29.81
C ASN A 128 -2.57 8.80 29.36
N GLY A 129 -3.52 8.52 30.26
CA GLY A 129 -4.93 8.58 29.92
C GLY A 129 -5.36 7.57 28.85
N MET A 130 -4.75 6.40 28.81
CA MET A 130 -4.97 5.32 27.83
C MET A 130 -4.59 5.66 26.38
N VAL A 131 -3.92 6.79 26.12
CA VAL A 131 -3.51 7.21 24.76
C VAL A 131 -2.73 6.09 24.07
N LEU A 132 -1.66 5.56 24.68
CA LEU A 132 -0.84 4.51 24.07
C LEU A 132 -1.66 3.26 23.72
N ARG A 133 -2.49 2.79 24.65
CA ARG A 133 -3.32 1.60 24.42
C ARG A 133 -4.37 1.80 23.33
N ASN A 134 -5.02 2.97 23.30
CA ASN A 134 -6.01 3.28 22.27
C ASN A 134 -5.35 3.52 20.91
N THR A 135 -4.13 4.08 20.87
CA THR A 135 -3.34 4.21 19.62
C THR A 135 -2.99 2.83 19.04
N ILE A 136 -2.62 1.87 19.87
CA ILE A 136 -2.37 0.48 19.41
C ILE A 136 -3.64 -0.09 18.77
N LYS A 137 -4.80 0.02 19.45
CA LYS A 137 -6.09 -0.47 18.92
C LYS A 137 -6.48 0.26 17.62
N GLN A 138 -6.24 1.57 17.56
CA GLN A 138 -6.49 2.37 16.35
C GLN A 138 -5.64 1.88 15.18
N ASN A 139 -4.33 1.72 15.41
CA ASN A 139 -3.41 1.26 14.36
C ASN A 139 -3.70 -0.18 13.92
N ASP A 140 -4.17 -1.05 14.83
CA ASP A 140 -4.62 -2.39 14.48
C ASP A 140 -5.83 -2.36 13.53
N LEU A 141 -6.83 -1.51 13.79
CA LEU A 141 -7.97 -1.33 12.88
C LEU A 141 -7.57 -0.69 11.54
N ILE A 142 -6.59 0.22 11.55
CA ILE A 142 -6.03 0.81 10.32
C ILE A 142 -5.31 -0.26 9.48
N LEU A 143 -4.53 -1.13 10.12
CA LEU A 143 -3.88 -2.27 9.44
C LEU A 143 -4.92 -3.19 8.80
N GLN A 144 -5.96 -3.59 9.56
CA GLN A 144 -7.04 -4.41 9.03
C GLN A 144 -7.77 -3.73 7.87
N ALA A 145 -8.02 -2.41 7.96
CA ALA A 145 -8.62 -1.64 6.86
C ALA A 145 -7.73 -1.66 5.62
N SER A 146 -6.42 -1.44 5.76
CA SER A 146 -5.46 -1.48 4.65
C SER A 146 -5.38 -2.87 3.99
N GLN A 147 -5.52 -3.95 4.78
CA GLN A 147 -5.62 -5.32 4.24
C GLN A 147 -6.89 -5.51 3.40
N GLN A 148 -8.04 -4.98 3.84
CA GLN A 148 -9.27 -5.03 3.07
C GLN A 148 -9.18 -4.20 1.78
N GLU A 149 -8.55 -3.03 1.81
CA GLU A 149 -8.30 -2.20 0.63
C GLU A 149 -7.37 -2.89 -0.38
N LEU A 150 -6.34 -3.60 0.09
CA LEU A 150 -5.51 -4.46 -0.77
C LEU A 150 -6.34 -5.56 -1.44
N ASN A 151 -7.25 -6.20 -0.69
CA ASN A 151 -8.14 -7.22 -1.25
C ASN A 151 -9.10 -6.61 -2.29
N ALA A 152 -9.64 -5.41 -2.05
CA ALA A 152 -10.45 -4.69 -3.02
C ALA A 152 -9.64 -4.38 -4.30
N THR A 153 -8.39 -3.95 -4.15
CA THR A 153 -7.48 -3.70 -5.29
C THR A 153 -7.23 -4.97 -6.09
N LYS A 154 -6.98 -6.11 -5.42
CA LYS A 154 -6.80 -7.41 -6.08
C LYS A 154 -8.04 -7.80 -6.87
N ASN A 155 -9.24 -7.60 -6.31
CA ASN A 155 -10.50 -7.89 -6.98
C ASN A 155 -10.70 -7.01 -8.22
N ASN A 156 -10.42 -5.71 -8.12
CA ASN A 156 -10.52 -4.78 -9.24
C ASN A 156 -9.54 -5.11 -10.37
N VAL A 157 -8.31 -5.48 -10.03
CA VAL A 157 -7.32 -5.95 -11.01
C VAL A 157 -7.80 -7.25 -11.68
N SER A 158 -8.34 -8.21 -10.91
CA SER A 158 -8.87 -9.47 -11.45
C SER A 158 -10.05 -9.23 -12.42
N LEU A 159 -10.97 -8.29 -12.09
CA LEU A 159 -12.04 -7.90 -12.98
C LEU A 159 -11.52 -7.24 -14.28
N THR A 160 -10.51 -6.37 -14.17
CA THR A 160 -9.88 -5.73 -15.34
C THR A 160 -9.19 -6.76 -16.25
N VAL A 161 -8.49 -7.73 -15.67
CA VAL A 161 -7.87 -8.84 -16.42
C VAL A 161 -8.93 -9.69 -17.10
N ALA A 162 -10.02 -10.04 -16.41
CA ALA A 162 -11.11 -10.81 -16.97
C ALA A 162 -11.78 -10.08 -18.16
N GLN A 163 -11.99 -8.77 -18.05
CA GLN A 163 -12.50 -7.97 -19.15
C GLN A 163 -11.56 -7.98 -20.37
N ASN A 164 -10.26 -7.76 -20.16
CA ASN A 164 -9.28 -7.75 -21.24
C ASN A 164 -9.11 -9.14 -21.87
N TYR A 165 -9.17 -10.20 -21.05
CA TYR A 165 -9.16 -11.58 -21.53
C TYR A 165 -10.32 -11.86 -22.47
N LEU A 166 -11.54 -11.43 -22.11
CA LEU A 166 -12.73 -11.55 -22.98
C LEU A 166 -12.62 -10.72 -24.25
N ASN A 167 -12.01 -9.53 -24.18
CA ASN A 167 -11.76 -8.72 -25.38
C ASN A 167 -10.82 -9.45 -26.37
N VAL A 168 -9.83 -10.20 -25.89
CA VAL A 168 -8.98 -11.06 -26.74
C VAL A 168 -9.80 -12.18 -27.37
N LEU A 169 -10.68 -12.85 -26.60
CA LEU A 169 -11.56 -13.88 -27.14
C LEU A 169 -12.50 -13.34 -28.22
N VAL A 170 -13.12 -12.17 -27.97
CA VAL A 170 -13.96 -11.49 -28.97
C VAL A 170 -13.18 -11.18 -30.23
N GLY A 171 -11.97 -10.60 -30.09
CA GLY A 171 -11.11 -10.28 -31.25
C GLY A 171 -10.71 -11.53 -32.05
N SER A 172 -10.39 -12.63 -31.37
CA SER A 172 -10.03 -13.87 -32.03
C SER A 172 -11.20 -14.49 -32.80
N GLU A 173 -12.41 -14.45 -32.23
CA GLU A 173 -13.62 -14.95 -32.90
C GLU A 173 -14.00 -14.06 -34.09
N GLN A 174 -13.87 -12.74 -33.96
CA GLN A 174 -14.12 -11.79 -35.08
C GLN A 174 -13.14 -12.02 -36.24
N LEU A 175 -11.87 -12.23 -35.93
CA LEU A 175 -10.86 -12.59 -36.94
C LEU A 175 -11.22 -13.88 -37.67
N ALA A 176 -11.61 -14.92 -36.92
CA ALA A 176 -12.04 -16.20 -37.52
C ALA A 176 -13.31 -16.04 -38.36
N VAL A 177 -14.24 -15.19 -37.97
CA VAL A 177 -15.43 -14.84 -38.79
C VAL A 177 -15.00 -14.14 -40.09
N ALA A 178 -14.15 -13.11 -40.02
CA ALA A 178 -13.67 -12.36 -41.19
C ALA A 178 -12.92 -13.27 -42.20
N GLN A 179 -12.10 -14.19 -41.69
CA GLN A 179 -11.39 -15.17 -42.51
C GLN A 179 -12.39 -16.09 -43.27
N ARG A 180 -13.35 -16.68 -42.52
CA ARG A 180 -14.41 -17.51 -43.14
C ARG A 180 -15.20 -16.75 -44.20
N GLN A 181 -15.48 -15.46 -43.97
CA GLN A 181 -16.18 -14.61 -44.93
C GLN A 181 -15.38 -14.40 -46.22
N ALA A 182 -14.09 -14.13 -46.10
CA ALA A 182 -13.18 -14.00 -47.24
C ALA A 182 -13.06 -15.32 -48.02
N ASP A 183 -12.99 -16.46 -47.36
CA ASP A 183 -12.92 -17.79 -48.02
C ASP A 183 -14.19 -18.12 -48.82
N VAL A 184 -15.36 -17.81 -48.26
CA VAL A 184 -16.65 -17.94 -49.00
C VAL A 184 -16.67 -17.04 -50.23
N THR A 185 -16.21 -15.77 -50.09
CA THR A 185 -16.16 -14.84 -51.24
C THR A 185 -15.14 -15.31 -52.30
N ARG A 186 -14.00 -15.84 -51.89
CA ARG A 186 -12.99 -16.37 -52.80
C ARG A 186 -13.51 -17.56 -53.58
N ALA A 187 -14.20 -18.49 -52.94
CA ALA A 187 -14.84 -19.64 -53.61
C ALA A 187 -15.89 -19.16 -54.62
N GLN A 188 -16.71 -18.14 -54.28
CA GLN A 188 -17.71 -17.60 -55.20
C GLN A 188 -17.05 -16.85 -56.37
N LEU A 189 -15.97 -16.12 -56.16
CA LEU A 189 -15.18 -15.46 -57.21
C LEU A 189 -14.62 -16.49 -58.20
N ASP A 190 -14.01 -17.58 -57.72
CA ASP A 190 -13.49 -18.67 -58.59
C ASP A 190 -14.60 -19.34 -59.44
N ARG A 191 -15.76 -19.50 -58.84
CA ARG A 191 -16.92 -20.03 -59.57
C ARG A 191 -17.38 -19.04 -60.64
N THR A 192 -17.54 -17.75 -60.31
CA THR A 192 -17.99 -16.74 -61.24
C THR A 192 -16.96 -16.52 -62.37
N GLN A 193 -15.66 -16.57 -62.07
CA GLN A 193 -14.61 -16.51 -63.11
C GLN A 193 -14.77 -17.61 -64.15
N ARG A 194 -15.08 -18.84 -63.72
CA ARG A 194 -15.34 -19.96 -64.65
C ARG A 194 -16.59 -19.72 -65.52
N LEU A 195 -17.64 -19.17 -64.94
CA LEU A 195 -18.90 -18.84 -65.69
C LEU A 195 -18.69 -17.70 -66.70
N VAL A 196 -17.92 -16.67 -66.34
CA VAL A 196 -17.54 -15.57 -67.26
C VAL A 196 -16.69 -16.10 -68.41
N ASN A 197 -15.68 -16.93 -68.11
CA ASN A 197 -14.83 -17.56 -69.15
C ASN A 197 -15.62 -18.47 -70.09
N ALA A 198 -16.73 -19.04 -69.61
CA ALA A 198 -17.64 -19.84 -70.43
C ALA A 198 -18.70 -19.00 -71.17
N GLY A 199 -18.69 -17.66 -71.02
CA GLY A 199 -19.70 -16.76 -71.61
C GLY A 199 -21.05 -16.79 -70.94
N SER A 200 -21.19 -17.49 -69.80
CA SER A 200 -22.45 -17.72 -69.08
C SER A 200 -22.78 -16.66 -67.99
N ALA A 201 -21.89 -15.71 -67.74
CA ALA A 201 -22.10 -14.64 -66.76
C ALA A 201 -21.48 -13.32 -67.25
N PRO A 202 -22.07 -12.15 -66.93
CA PRO A 202 -21.48 -10.84 -67.22
C PRO A 202 -20.15 -10.62 -66.50
N GLU A 203 -19.21 -9.99 -67.16
CA GLU A 203 -17.89 -9.64 -66.57
C GLU A 203 -18.02 -8.67 -65.36
N ALA A 204 -19.07 -7.84 -65.36
CA ALA A 204 -19.38 -6.95 -64.25
C ALA A 204 -19.52 -7.67 -62.91
N ASN A 205 -20.10 -8.88 -62.89
CA ASN A 205 -20.22 -9.70 -61.67
C ASN A 205 -18.84 -10.10 -61.09
N LEU A 206 -17.84 -10.27 -61.96
CA LEU A 206 -16.48 -10.60 -61.54
C LEU A 206 -15.81 -9.42 -60.78
N TYR A 207 -15.91 -8.18 -61.31
CA TYR A 207 -15.38 -7.00 -60.71
C TYR A 207 -16.02 -6.68 -59.35
N GLU A 208 -17.32 -6.91 -59.26
CA GLU A 208 -18.05 -6.72 -57.97
C GLU A 208 -17.63 -7.72 -56.90
N LEU A 209 -17.44 -8.98 -57.26
CA LEU A 209 -16.93 -9.99 -56.31
C LEU A 209 -15.44 -9.74 -55.92
N ARG A 210 -14.64 -9.20 -56.88
CA ARG A 210 -13.27 -8.76 -56.55
C ARG A 210 -13.30 -7.61 -55.57
N ALA A 211 -14.16 -6.61 -55.74
CA ALA A 211 -14.34 -5.51 -54.82
C ALA A 211 -14.78 -5.99 -53.42
N THR A 212 -15.74 -6.96 -53.39
CA THR A 212 -16.21 -7.58 -52.16
C THR A 212 -15.08 -8.38 -51.45
N LEU A 213 -14.25 -9.13 -52.20
CA LEU A 213 -13.09 -9.83 -51.64
C LEU A 213 -12.08 -8.88 -51.06
N ALA A 214 -11.74 -7.80 -51.80
CA ALA A 214 -10.85 -6.76 -51.29
C ALA A 214 -11.38 -6.11 -50.01
N SER A 215 -12.67 -5.88 -49.89
CA SER A 215 -13.31 -5.39 -48.65
C SER A 215 -13.19 -6.38 -47.52
N ASN A 216 -13.39 -7.70 -47.77
CA ASN A 216 -13.19 -8.72 -46.73
C ASN A 216 -11.74 -8.84 -46.29
N GLU A 217 -10.76 -8.61 -47.16
CA GLU A 217 -9.35 -8.58 -46.82
C GLU A 217 -9.02 -7.37 -45.90
N VAL A 218 -9.63 -6.21 -46.13
CA VAL A 218 -9.57 -5.07 -45.21
C VAL A 218 -10.20 -5.41 -43.86
N ASP A 219 -11.32 -6.12 -43.84
CA ASP A 219 -11.97 -6.57 -42.61
C ASP A 219 -11.06 -7.54 -41.81
N ILE A 220 -10.32 -8.43 -42.47
CA ILE A 220 -9.35 -9.31 -41.83
C ILE A 220 -8.22 -8.49 -41.16
N VAL A 221 -7.66 -7.52 -41.89
CA VAL A 221 -6.58 -6.66 -41.32
C VAL A 221 -7.10 -5.87 -40.12
N THR A 222 -8.33 -5.37 -40.21
CA THR A 222 -8.97 -4.61 -39.11
C THR A 222 -9.23 -5.50 -37.89
N ALA A 223 -9.72 -6.71 -38.10
CA ALA A 223 -9.95 -7.70 -37.04
C ALA A 223 -8.64 -8.16 -36.40
N GLN A 224 -7.58 -8.37 -37.21
CA GLN A 224 -6.26 -8.71 -36.70
C GLN A 224 -5.71 -7.59 -35.81
N ASN A 225 -5.77 -6.34 -36.27
CA ASN A 225 -5.33 -5.19 -35.48
C ASN A 225 -6.14 -5.07 -34.16
N THR A 226 -7.42 -5.32 -34.18
CA THR A 226 -8.28 -5.31 -32.98
C THR A 226 -7.84 -6.38 -32.00
N LEU A 227 -7.55 -7.58 -32.47
CA LEU A 227 -7.02 -8.69 -31.64
C LEU A 227 -5.67 -8.32 -31.04
N ASP A 228 -4.75 -7.76 -31.81
CA ASP A 228 -3.42 -7.38 -31.34
C ASP A 228 -3.49 -6.30 -30.28
N LEU A 229 -4.34 -5.28 -30.44
CA LEU A 229 -4.58 -4.25 -29.43
C LEU A 229 -5.21 -4.83 -28.15
N ALA A 230 -6.13 -5.79 -28.28
CA ALA A 230 -6.69 -6.48 -27.13
C ALA A 230 -5.64 -7.30 -26.36
N LYS A 231 -4.73 -7.99 -27.07
CA LYS A 231 -3.58 -8.69 -26.47
C LYS A 231 -2.65 -7.72 -25.73
N VAL A 232 -2.31 -6.57 -26.32
CA VAL A 232 -1.52 -5.52 -25.66
C VAL A 232 -2.19 -5.04 -24.38
N SER A 233 -3.50 -4.79 -24.42
CA SER A 233 -4.26 -4.36 -23.24
C SER A 233 -4.26 -5.41 -22.12
N LEU A 234 -4.32 -6.70 -22.46
CA LEU A 234 -4.23 -7.79 -21.49
C LEU A 234 -2.81 -7.86 -20.87
N LEU A 235 -1.74 -7.75 -21.68
CA LEU A 235 -0.36 -7.71 -21.18
C LEU A 235 -0.13 -6.51 -20.25
N GLN A 236 -0.66 -5.35 -20.59
CA GLN A 236 -0.61 -4.16 -19.73
C GLN A 236 -1.34 -4.39 -18.40
N ALA A 237 -2.53 -5.00 -18.40
CA ALA A 237 -3.27 -5.31 -17.18
C ALA A 237 -2.50 -6.29 -16.28
N MET A 238 -1.80 -7.24 -16.89
CA MET A 238 -0.91 -8.20 -16.19
C MET A 238 0.45 -7.59 -15.80
N ASN A 239 0.80 -6.41 -16.34
CA ASN A 239 2.12 -5.77 -16.18
C ASN A 239 3.27 -6.71 -16.62
N VAL A 240 3.12 -7.33 -17.79
CA VAL A 240 4.11 -8.21 -18.43
C VAL A 240 4.67 -7.52 -19.68
N PRO A 241 5.96 -7.74 -20.04
CA PRO A 241 6.54 -7.15 -21.25
C PRO A 241 5.78 -7.53 -22.54
N ILE A 242 5.61 -6.56 -23.45
CA ILE A 242 4.81 -6.69 -24.68
C ILE A 242 5.46 -7.66 -25.72
N ASN A 243 6.73 -7.99 -25.56
CA ASN A 243 7.48 -8.85 -26.47
C ASN A 243 7.26 -10.36 -26.25
N GLN A 244 6.36 -10.77 -25.37
CA GLN A 244 6.00 -12.19 -25.20
C GLN A 244 4.86 -12.54 -26.15
N GLU A 245 5.14 -13.46 -27.11
CA GLU A 245 4.09 -14.12 -27.88
C GLU A 245 3.33 -15.06 -26.96
N PHE A 246 2.03 -14.87 -26.84
CA PHE A 246 1.13 -15.72 -26.09
C PHE A 246 -0.19 -15.91 -26.84
N GLU A 247 -0.78 -17.05 -26.64
CA GLU A 247 -2.15 -17.35 -27.03
C GLU A 247 -3.04 -17.44 -25.80
N VAL A 248 -4.27 -17.03 -25.96
CA VAL A 248 -5.30 -17.18 -24.93
C VAL A 248 -6.01 -18.52 -25.19
N GLU A 249 -6.24 -19.28 -24.13
CA GLU A 249 -7.02 -20.51 -24.24
C GLU A 249 -8.45 -20.13 -24.70
N GLN A 250 -8.89 -20.73 -25.82
CA GLN A 250 -10.25 -20.53 -26.30
C GLN A 250 -11.21 -21.24 -25.35
N ILE A 251 -11.93 -20.47 -24.55
CA ILE A 251 -12.97 -21.00 -23.70
C ILE A 251 -14.21 -21.16 -24.59
N ASN A 252 -14.72 -22.39 -24.68
CA ASN A 252 -16.03 -22.61 -25.30
C ASN A 252 -17.10 -22.06 -24.36
N VAL A 253 -17.40 -20.78 -24.52
CA VAL A 253 -18.48 -20.12 -23.75
C VAL A 253 -19.79 -20.71 -24.28
N PRO A 254 -20.52 -21.52 -23.51
CA PRO A 254 -21.81 -22.06 -23.95
C PRO A 254 -22.74 -20.91 -24.27
N ASP A 255 -23.67 -21.13 -25.18
CA ASP A 255 -24.67 -20.11 -25.46
C ASP A 255 -25.42 -19.78 -24.17
N PRO A 256 -25.41 -18.50 -23.76
CA PRO A 256 -25.95 -18.14 -22.45
C PRO A 256 -27.46 -18.44 -22.48
N GLY A 257 -27.90 -19.21 -21.47
CA GLY A 257 -29.34 -19.46 -21.28
C GLY A 257 -30.07 -18.13 -21.10
N LEU A 258 -31.20 -18.00 -21.73
CA LEU A 258 -32.06 -16.80 -21.67
C LEU A 258 -32.89 -16.73 -20.37
N THR A 259 -32.52 -17.50 -19.35
CA THR A 259 -33.15 -17.45 -18.04
C THR A 259 -32.86 -16.11 -17.36
N PRO A 260 -33.88 -15.44 -16.80
CA PRO A 260 -33.66 -14.23 -16.01
C PRO A 260 -32.66 -14.50 -14.90
N TYR A 261 -31.79 -13.53 -14.58
CA TYR A 261 -30.90 -13.65 -13.44
C TYR A 261 -31.74 -13.72 -12.16
N GLU A 262 -31.54 -14.77 -11.36
CA GLU A 262 -32.44 -15.14 -10.26
C GLU A 262 -32.47 -14.12 -9.11
N ALA A 263 -31.34 -13.46 -8.84
CA ALA A 263 -31.22 -12.54 -7.72
C ALA A 263 -31.74 -11.13 -8.07
N SER A 264 -32.50 -10.54 -7.20
CA SER A 264 -32.94 -9.14 -7.30
C SER A 264 -31.77 -8.18 -6.96
N VAL A 265 -31.86 -6.93 -7.41
CA VAL A 265 -30.87 -5.87 -7.08
C VAL A 265 -30.68 -5.72 -5.58
N GLN A 266 -31.76 -5.79 -4.79
CA GLN A 266 -31.69 -5.68 -3.34
C GLN A 266 -30.94 -6.85 -2.71
N GLN A 267 -31.21 -8.08 -3.14
CA GLN A 267 -30.49 -9.27 -2.66
C GLN A 267 -28.98 -9.21 -2.99
N LEU A 268 -28.64 -8.75 -4.22
CA LEU A 268 -27.26 -8.53 -4.61
C LEU A 268 -26.56 -7.50 -3.72
N PHE A 269 -27.25 -6.41 -3.43
CA PHE A 269 -26.70 -5.36 -2.55
C PHE A 269 -26.48 -5.85 -1.13
N ASP A 270 -27.45 -6.55 -0.55
CA ASP A 270 -27.36 -7.04 0.83
C ASP A 270 -26.20 -8.04 1.00
N VAL A 271 -26.02 -8.94 0.01
CA VAL A 271 -24.87 -9.87 0.00
C VAL A 271 -23.55 -9.12 -0.19
N ALA A 272 -23.51 -8.16 -1.12
CA ALA A 272 -22.31 -7.40 -1.43
C ALA A 272 -21.84 -6.54 -0.25
N VAL A 273 -22.77 -5.83 0.44
CA VAL A 273 -22.44 -5.03 1.65
C VAL A 273 -21.79 -5.89 2.74
N GLY A 274 -22.26 -7.13 2.92
CA GLY A 274 -21.71 -8.04 3.93
C GLY A 274 -20.34 -8.64 3.58
N ASN A 275 -19.99 -8.75 2.29
CA ASN A 275 -18.85 -9.55 1.85
C ASN A 275 -17.73 -8.72 1.23
N LEU A 276 -18.03 -7.62 0.54
CA LEU A 276 -17.04 -6.88 -0.23
C LEU A 276 -15.99 -6.20 0.65
N PRO A 277 -14.69 -6.34 0.31
CA PRO A 277 -13.59 -5.77 1.07
C PRO A 277 -13.64 -4.25 1.20
N GLU A 278 -14.11 -3.53 0.18
CA GLU A 278 -14.22 -2.06 0.18
C GLU A 278 -15.17 -1.55 1.28
N VAL A 279 -16.30 -2.22 1.50
CA VAL A 279 -17.25 -1.85 2.57
C VAL A 279 -16.66 -2.18 3.93
N LYS A 280 -16.07 -3.39 4.07
CA LYS A 280 -15.39 -3.80 5.31
C LYS A 280 -14.24 -2.86 5.69
N GLY A 281 -13.44 -2.45 4.71
CA GLY A 281 -12.36 -1.49 4.90
C GLY A 281 -12.86 -0.12 5.38
N ALA A 282 -13.92 0.41 4.74
CA ALA A 282 -14.54 1.66 5.15
C ALA A 282 -15.09 1.60 6.59
N ASP A 283 -15.75 0.50 6.98
CA ASP A 283 -16.28 0.30 8.33
C ASP A 283 -15.17 0.21 9.39
N LEU A 284 -14.05 -0.44 9.06
CA LEU A 284 -12.87 -0.49 9.93
C LEU A 284 -12.24 0.89 10.11
N ARG A 285 -12.21 1.73 9.07
CA ARG A 285 -11.76 3.12 9.18
C ARG A 285 -12.67 3.96 10.08
N VAL A 286 -13.98 3.79 10.03
CA VAL A 286 -14.92 4.46 10.97
C VAL A 286 -14.60 4.07 12.40
N LYS A 287 -14.42 2.77 12.68
CA LYS A 287 -14.05 2.26 14.02
C LYS A 287 -12.68 2.83 14.46
N GLY A 288 -11.70 2.89 13.56
CA GLY A 288 -10.39 3.48 13.82
C GLY A 288 -10.47 4.96 14.15
N ALA A 289 -11.29 5.74 13.42
CA ALA A 289 -11.52 7.15 13.67
C ALA A 289 -12.23 7.39 15.03
N ALA A 290 -13.18 6.52 15.41
CA ALA A 290 -13.81 6.55 16.73
C ALA A 290 -12.80 6.33 17.87
N LEU A 291 -11.82 5.42 17.68
CA LEU A 291 -10.70 5.27 18.63
C LEU A 291 -9.78 6.50 18.63
N GLY A 292 -9.60 7.17 17.49
CA GLY A 292 -8.89 8.45 17.41
C GLY A 292 -9.49 9.53 18.31
N VAL A 293 -10.82 9.58 18.44
CA VAL A 293 -11.50 10.46 19.41
C VAL A 293 -11.15 10.07 20.86
N GLN A 294 -11.03 8.77 21.17
CA GLN A 294 -10.61 8.33 22.50
C GLN A 294 -9.15 8.67 22.80
N VAL A 295 -8.26 8.54 21.79
CA VAL A 295 -6.87 8.97 21.88
C VAL A 295 -6.81 10.47 22.16
N ALA A 296 -7.57 11.32 21.43
CA ALA A 296 -7.62 12.74 21.66
C ALA A 296 -8.14 13.12 23.05
N LYS A 297 -9.17 12.41 23.57
CA LYS A 297 -9.67 12.57 24.93
C LYS A 297 -8.64 12.22 25.99
N GLY A 298 -7.74 11.27 25.70
CA GLY A 298 -6.65 10.89 26.60
C GLY A 298 -5.73 12.05 26.97
N ALA A 299 -5.60 13.08 26.14
CA ALA A 299 -4.82 14.28 26.42
C ALA A 299 -5.35 15.15 27.56
N LEU A 300 -6.58 14.90 28.04
CA LEU A 300 -7.17 15.57 29.20
C LEU A 300 -6.78 14.91 30.53
N TYR A 301 -6.24 13.71 30.51
CA TYR A 301 -5.89 12.95 31.70
C TYR A 301 -4.44 13.20 32.14
N PRO A 302 -4.13 12.94 33.43
CA PRO A 302 -2.75 13.01 33.91
C PRO A 302 -1.81 12.06 33.17
N VAL A 303 -0.55 12.48 33.06
CA VAL A 303 0.53 11.66 32.50
C VAL A 303 1.54 11.35 33.60
N LEU A 304 1.84 10.08 33.81
CA LEU A 304 2.82 9.58 34.76
C LEU A 304 3.99 8.99 34.01
N THR A 305 5.19 9.53 34.22
CA THR A 305 6.43 9.09 33.56
C THR A 305 7.47 8.75 34.61
N LEU A 306 8.12 7.61 34.42
CA LEU A 306 9.33 7.20 35.16
C LEU A 306 10.57 7.60 34.36
N ASN A 307 11.46 8.38 34.98
CA ASN A 307 12.73 8.78 34.39
C ASN A 307 13.88 8.23 35.21
N GLY A 308 14.89 7.68 34.55
CA GLY A 308 16.18 7.30 35.12
C GLY A 308 17.30 8.08 34.43
N ASN A 309 18.25 8.59 35.20
CA ASN A 309 19.40 9.28 34.65
C ASN A 309 20.68 8.77 35.33
N LEU A 310 21.66 8.47 34.50
CA LEU A 310 23.04 8.26 34.92
C LEU A 310 23.86 9.36 34.26
N SER A 311 24.58 10.14 35.07
CA SER A 311 25.37 11.24 34.54
C SER A 311 26.75 11.35 35.22
N SER A 312 27.70 11.90 34.49
CA SER A 312 28.99 12.31 35.03
C SER A 312 29.49 13.53 34.29
N LEU A 313 30.28 14.33 34.96
CA LEU A 313 30.84 15.54 34.38
C LEU A 313 32.34 15.63 34.66
N TYR A 314 33.00 16.30 33.72
CA TYR A 314 34.41 16.65 33.78
C TYR A 314 34.56 18.17 33.63
N SER A 315 35.51 18.76 34.38
CA SER A 315 35.90 20.16 34.18
C SER A 315 37.42 20.31 34.41
N SER A 316 38.11 20.94 33.46
CA SER A 316 39.53 21.27 33.64
C SER A 316 39.81 22.28 34.78
N ALA A 317 38.78 23.04 35.17
CA ALA A 317 38.89 23.94 36.33
C ALA A 317 38.83 23.21 37.67
N ALA A 318 38.40 21.95 37.71
CA ALA A 318 38.32 21.11 38.91
C ALA A 318 39.46 20.06 38.97
N ASN A 319 40.59 20.30 38.31
CA ASN A 319 41.73 19.38 38.29
C ASN A 319 42.43 19.25 39.64
N GLN A 320 42.17 20.13 40.60
CA GLN A 320 42.79 20.14 41.92
C GLN A 320 41.70 19.97 42.98
N GLN A 321 41.92 19.01 43.87
CA GLN A 321 41.06 18.78 45.03
C GLN A 321 41.91 18.95 46.30
N GLN A 322 41.38 19.68 47.25
CA GLN A 322 41.98 19.79 48.57
C GLN A 322 41.52 18.62 49.44
N ILE A 323 42.45 17.78 49.88
CA ILE A 323 42.16 16.65 50.75
C ILE A 323 42.72 16.99 52.15
N PRO A 324 41.91 16.92 53.24
CA PRO A 324 42.43 17.10 54.61
C PRO A 324 43.55 16.13 54.85
N ASN A 325 44.71 16.66 55.24
CA ASN A 325 45.91 15.85 55.52
C ASN A 325 46.09 15.53 57.01
N GLY A 326 45.09 15.83 57.85
CA GLY A 326 45.14 15.58 59.30
C GLY A 326 46.03 16.56 60.11
N THR A 327 46.67 17.49 59.41
CA THR A 327 47.41 18.54 60.10
C THR A 327 46.49 19.73 60.45
N THR A 328 46.86 20.43 61.50
CA THR A 328 46.16 21.64 61.87
C THR A 328 47.19 22.79 61.95
N ARG A 329 46.80 23.96 61.46
CA ARG A 329 47.60 25.16 61.60
C ARG A 329 46.73 26.27 62.18
N GLN A 330 47.39 27.11 63.00
CA GLN A 330 46.78 28.31 63.55
C GLN A 330 46.86 29.45 62.50
N GLN A 331 45.76 30.05 62.17
CA GLN A 331 45.69 31.22 61.30
C GLN A 331 45.12 32.39 62.10
N ILE A 332 45.73 33.59 61.98
CA ILE A 332 45.24 34.78 62.60
C ILE A 332 44.00 35.19 61.80
N THR A 333 42.86 35.25 62.47
CA THR A 333 41.54 35.68 61.87
C THR A 333 41.18 37.09 62.28
N GLY A 334 41.85 37.71 63.16
CA GLY A 334 41.61 39.09 63.61
C GLY A 334 42.57 39.46 64.78
N PHE A 335 42.39 40.68 65.22
CA PHE A 335 43.10 41.20 66.42
C PHE A 335 42.06 41.79 67.38
N PHE A 336 42.20 41.60 68.65
CA PHE A 336 41.48 42.35 69.64
C PHE A 336 42.46 43.27 70.41
N THR A 337 41.97 44.44 70.81
CA THR A 337 42.79 45.37 71.58
C THR A 337 42.62 45.07 73.09
N ASP A 338 43.71 44.79 73.80
CA ASP A 338 43.68 44.55 75.25
C ASP A 338 43.48 45.86 76.04
N ALA A 339 43.33 45.79 77.36
CA ALA A 339 43.15 46.92 78.28
C ALA A 339 44.32 47.89 78.25
N ASN A 340 45.50 47.53 77.76
CA ASN A 340 46.70 48.36 77.64
C ASN A 340 46.91 48.97 76.25
N GLY A 341 45.93 48.75 75.32
CA GLY A 341 46.00 49.27 73.97
C GLY A 341 46.79 48.45 72.99
N SER A 342 47.26 47.22 73.38
CA SER A 342 48.06 46.33 72.54
C SER A 342 47.09 45.44 71.67
N GLN A 343 47.47 45.26 70.42
CA GLN A 343 46.69 44.34 69.51
C GLN A 343 47.17 42.91 69.74
N VAL A 344 46.22 42.08 70.22
CA VAL A 344 46.46 40.64 70.44
C VAL A 344 45.87 39.84 69.34
N PRO A 345 46.61 38.98 68.60
CA PRO A 345 46.08 38.21 67.52
C PRO A 345 45.14 37.12 68.03
N VAL A 346 43.98 36.98 67.33
CA VAL A 346 43.05 35.87 67.55
C VAL A 346 43.38 34.78 66.55
N TYR A 347 43.68 33.63 67.05
CA TYR A 347 44.02 32.44 66.24
C TYR A 347 42.79 31.53 66.06
N THR A 348 42.54 31.11 64.81
CA THR A 348 41.58 30.06 64.48
C THR A 348 42.39 28.86 63.98
N THR A 349 42.04 27.67 64.46
CA THR A 349 42.61 26.41 63.95
C THR A 349 41.97 26.06 62.68
N ILE A 350 42.73 26.03 61.59
CA ILE A 350 42.26 25.54 60.30
C ILE A 350 42.89 24.20 59.98
N ASN A 351 42.14 23.29 59.43
CA ASN A 351 42.64 22.01 58.99
C ASN A 351 43.54 22.18 57.75
N GLY A 352 44.71 21.60 57.82
CA GLY A 352 45.60 21.52 56.66
C GLY A 352 45.04 20.58 55.58
N SER A 353 45.30 20.93 54.37
CA SER A 353 44.90 20.12 53.23
C SER A 353 46.01 20.05 52.20
N ASP A 354 46.15 18.88 51.60
CA ASP A 354 47.06 18.67 50.48
C ASP A 354 46.26 18.87 49.17
N VAL A 355 46.91 19.52 48.21
CA VAL A 355 46.33 19.69 46.87
C VAL A 355 46.69 18.48 46.02
N VAL A 356 45.71 17.69 45.66
CA VAL A 356 45.89 16.49 44.83
C VAL A 356 45.30 16.76 43.45
N ASN A 357 46.09 16.44 42.40
CA ASN A 357 45.60 16.52 41.04
C ASN A 357 44.64 15.34 40.74
N VAL A 358 43.42 15.68 40.28
CA VAL A 358 42.40 14.71 39.91
C VAL A 358 42.40 14.54 38.40
N SER A 359 42.77 13.32 37.94
CA SER A 359 42.78 13.01 36.50
C SER A 359 41.36 13.01 35.88
N TYR A 360 41.29 13.13 34.58
CA TYR A 360 40.03 13.09 33.81
C TYR A 360 39.16 11.89 34.23
N PHE A 361 39.71 10.69 34.23
CA PHE A 361 38.94 9.47 34.57
C PHE A 361 38.52 9.43 36.04
N ASN A 362 39.33 9.95 36.93
CA ASN A 362 38.98 10.03 38.35
C ASN A 362 37.83 11.04 38.57
N GLN A 363 37.80 12.16 37.80
CA GLN A 363 36.66 13.08 37.85
C GLN A 363 35.37 12.41 37.35
N ILE A 364 35.44 11.69 36.22
CA ILE A 364 34.29 10.94 35.67
C ILE A 364 33.76 9.93 36.71
N GLN A 365 34.65 9.24 37.42
CA GLN A 365 34.26 8.26 38.44
C GLN A 365 33.70 8.93 39.70
N ASN A 366 34.34 9.99 40.17
CA ASN A 366 33.95 10.68 41.40
C ASN A 366 32.65 11.49 41.23
N ASN A 367 32.40 12.03 40.02
CA ASN A 367 31.23 12.82 39.69
C ASN A 367 30.06 11.95 39.16
N PHE A 368 30.18 10.62 39.26
CA PHE A 368 29.11 9.73 38.80
C PHE A 368 27.86 9.89 39.67
N ASN A 369 26.78 10.32 39.03
CA ASN A 369 25.49 10.54 39.64
C ASN A 369 24.45 9.57 39.02
N ARG A 370 23.55 9.10 39.84
CA ARG A 370 22.42 8.26 39.46
C ARG A 370 21.15 8.81 40.10
N SER A 371 20.12 8.98 39.30
CA SER A 371 18.83 9.43 39.80
C SER A 371 17.70 8.67 39.14
N ALA A 372 16.62 8.47 39.89
CA ALA A 372 15.36 7.97 39.39
C ALA A 372 14.27 8.90 39.92
N SER A 373 13.36 9.30 39.02
CA SER A 373 12.27 10.21 39.36
C SER A 373 10.96 9.78 38.74
N LEU A 374 9.90 9.92 39.49
CA LEU A 374 8.53 9.77 39.03
C LEU A 374 7.95 11.16 38.78
N PHE A 375 7.53 11.42 37.56
CA PHE A 375 7.02 12.72 37.15
C PHE A 375 5.53 12.59 36.79
N LEU A 376 4.68 13.33 37.55
CA LEU A 376 3.24 13.42 37.30
C LEU A 376 2.93 14.81 36.72
N ARG A 377 2.38 14.83 35.50
CA ARG A 377 1.90 16.03 34.83
C ARG A 377 0.38 16.02 34.70
N VAL A 378 -0.31 16.96 35.35
CA VAL A 378 -1.76 17.12 35.27
C VAL A 378 -2.07 18.36 34.41
N PRO A 379 -2.68 18.20 33.23
CA PRO A 379 -3.03 19.36 32.40
C PRO A 379 -4.25 20.08 33.00
N ILE A 380 -4.07 21.31 33.49
CA ILE A 380 -5.16 22.11 34.06
C ILE A 380 -5.75 23.06 32.98
N PHE A 381 -4.90 23.80 32.30
CA PHE A 381 -5.32 24.73 31.23
C PHE A 381 -4.25 24.77 30.15
N GLN A 382 -4.65 24.57 28.87
CA GLN A 382 -3.76 24.55 27.72
C GLN A 382 -4.32 25.42 26.56
N GLY A 383 -4.95 26.55 26.85
CA GLY A 383 -5.48 27.41 25.80
C GLY A 383 -6.45 26.73 24.83
N ASN A 384 -7.33 25.87 25.34
CA ASN A 384 -8.28 25.02 24.55
C ASN A 384 -7.65 24.03 23.57
N LEU A 385 -6.33 23.85 23.54
CA LEU A 385 -5.65 22.96 22.59
C LEU A 385 -6.22 21.51 22.63
N SER A 386 -6.39 20.95 23.82
CA SER A 386 -6.93 19.60 23.99
C SER A 386 -8.41 19.51 23.53
N ARG A 387 -9.23 20.53 23.77
CA ARG A 387 -10.61 20.58 23.28
C ARG A 387 -10.67 20.65 21.75
N ASN A 388 -9.82 21.49 21.14
CA ASN A 388 -9.74 21.61 19.69
C ASN A 388 -9.28 20.28 19.06
N ARG A 389 -8.31 19.57 19.64
CA ARG A 389 -7.89 18.23 19.18
C ARG A 389 -9.04 17.23 19.23
N ILE A 390 -9.86 17.22 20.28
CA ILE A 390 -11.03 16.34 20.38
C ILE A 390 -12.06 16.72 19.31
N THR A 391 -12.31 18.02 19.09
CA THR A 391 -13.23 18.47 18.04
C THR A 391 -12.72 18.06 16.65
N THR A 392 -11.44 18.24 16.36
CA THR A 392 -10.82 17.77 15.11
C THR A 392 -10.98 16.26 14.92
N ALA A 393 -10.73 15.48 15.97
CA ALA A 393 -10.90 14.02 15.90
C ALA A 393 -12.37 13.62 15.67
N LYS A 394 -13.35 14.33 16.23
CA LYS A 394 -14.77 14.11 15.95
C LYS A 394 -15.13 14.45 14.50
N ILE A 395 -14.60 15.54 13.96
CA ILE A 395 -14.79 15.89 12.55
C ILE A 395 -14.20 14.80 11.65
N GLN A 396 -13.01 14.27 11.98
CA GLN A 396 -12.41 13.16 11.26
C GLN A 396 -13.25 11.87 11.34
N GLN A 397 -13.88 11.58 12.49
CA GLN A 397 -14.83 10.47 12.63
C GLN A 397 -16.05 10.69 11.72
N GLN A 398 -16.67 11.87 11.74
CA GLN A 398 -17.80 12.18 10.86
C GLN A 398 -17.44 12.06 9.37
N ASN A 399 -16.25 12.54 8.99
CA ASN A 399 -15.76 12.37 7.61
C ASN A 399 -15.61 10.89 7.23
N ALA A 400 -15.10 10.05 8.14
CA ALA A 400 -15.00 8.61 7.89
C ALA A 400 -16.40 7.96 7.77
N GLU A 401 -17.37 8.36 8.58
CA GLU A 401 -18.76 7.91 8.50
C GLU A 401 -19.40 8.28 7.16
N LEU A 402 -19.24 9.53 6.71
CA LEU A 402 -19.73 9.99 5.40
C LEU A 402 -19.04 9.26 4.25
N THR A 403 -17.75 8.99 4.36
CA THR A 403 -17.00 8.19 3.37
C THR A 403 -17.54 6.76 3.30
N ALA A 404 -17.83 6.13 4.43
CA ALA A 404 -18.42 4.80 4.45
C ALA A 404 -19.85 4.78 3.87
N GLN A 405 -20.65 5.81 4.12
CA GLN A 405 -21.97 5.97 3.48
C GLN A 405 -21.83 6.13 1.96
N ASN A 406 -20.91 6.99 1.50
CA ASN A 406 -20.64 7.18 0.08
C ASN A 406 -20.19 5.89 -0.61
N THR A 407 -19.33 5.09 0.05
CA THR A 407 -18.90 3.77 -0.45
C THR A 407 -20.11 2.86 -0.68
N ARG A 408 -21.06 2.80 0.26
CA ARG A 408 -22.29 2.00 0.11
C ARG A 408 -23.21 2.53 -0.99
N LEU A 409 -23.34 3.86 -1.13
CA LEU A 409 -24.13 4.47 -2.23
C LEU A 409 -23.53 4.18 -3.59
N THR A 410 -22.20 4.31 -3.72
CA THR A 410 -21.47 3.98 -4.95
C THR A 410 -21.62 2.49 -5.31
N LEU A 411 -21.47 1.61 -4.32
CA LEU A 411 -21.70 0.17 -4.52
C LEU A 411 -23.12 -0.12 -5.01
N ARG A 412 -24.13 0.52 -4.41
CA ARG A 412 -25.53 0.37 -4.85
C ARG A 412 -25.70 0.80 -6.30
N GLN A 413 -25.17 1.97 -6.67
CA GLN A 413 -25.21 2.47 -8.04
C GLN A 413 -24.51 1.52 -9.02
N GLN A 414 -23.35 0.97 -8.64
CA GLN A 414 -22.61 0.00 -9.46
C GLN A 414 -23.42 -1.27 -9.70
N ILE A 415 -24.07 -1.81 -8.67
CA ILE A 415 -24.92 -3.01 -8.77
C ILE A 415 -26.15 -2.73 -9.64
N GLU A 416 -26.84 -1.60 -9.44
CA GLU A 416 -27.99 -1.19 -10.25
C GLU A 416 -27.60 -1.03 -11.74
N THR A 417 -26.46 -0.40 -12.00
CA THR A 417 -25.89 -0.23 -13.34
C THR A 417 -25.52 -1.58 -13.96
N ALA A 418 -24.83 -2.46 -13.20
CA ALA A 418 -24.46 -3.80 -13.68
C ALA A 418 -25.69 -4.64 -14.01
N TYR A 419 -26.71 -4.64 -13.15
CA TYR A 419 -27.96 -5.37 -13.37
C TYR A 419 -28.72 -4.87 -14.60
N THR A 420 -28.89 -3.55 -14.74
CA THR A 420 -29.55 -2.93 -15.89
C THR A 420 -28.80 -3.24 -17.18
N SER A 421 -27.49 -3.13 -17.15
CA SER A 421 -26.61 -3.41 -18.28
C SER A 421 -26.64 -4.90 -18.67
N MET A 422 -26.66 -5.82 -17.69
CA MET A 422 -26.81 -7.26 -17.96
C MET A 422 -28.15 -7.55 -18.64
N ARG A 423 -29.25 -6.95 -18.16
CA ARG A 423 -30.59 -7.14 -18.79
C ARG A 423 -30.62 -6.59 -20.22
N ALA A 424 -29.99 -5.45 -20.47
CA ALA A 424 -29.87 -4.88 -21.82
C ALA A 424 -29.04 -5.80 -22.72
N ALA A 425 -27.93 -6.34 -22.25
CA ALA A 425 -27.07 -7.27 -22.99
C ALA A 425 -27.81 -8.60 -23.30
N ALA A 426 -28.60 -9.14 -22.37
CA ALA A 426 -29.42 -10.32 -22.59
C ALA A 426 -30.43 -10.09 -23.69
N ASN A 427 -31.17 -8.96 -23.69
CA ASN A 427 -32.13 -8.61 -24.73
C ASN A 427 -31.45 -8.39 -26.07
N LYS A 428 -30.27 -7.73 -26.08
CA LYS A 428 -29.49 -7.53 -27.31
C LYS A 428 -29.01 -8.87 -27.88
N PHE A 429 -28.51 -9.77 -27.08
CA PHE A 429 -28.07 -11.12 -27.50
C PHE A 429 -29.25 -11.88 -28.15
N LYS A 430 -30.42 -11.92 -27.47
CA LYS A 430 -31.64 -12.58 -28.00
C LYS A 430 -32.08 -11.98 -29.33
N ALA A 431 -32.15 -10.65 -29.43
CA ALA A 431 -32.56 -9.97 -30.67
C ALA A 431 -31.55 -10.24 -31.81
N THR A 432 -30.26 -10.19 -31.53
CA THR A 432 -29.21 -10.44 -32.53
C THR A 432 -29.21 -11.91 -32.98
N GLN A 433 -29.50 -12.86 -32.09
CA GLN A 433 -29.62 -14.28 -32.42
C GLN A 433 -30.78 -14.50 -33.43
N VAL A 434 -31.95 -13.89 -33.20
CA VAL A 434 -33.07 -13.95 -34.12
C VAL A 434 -32.74 -13.27 -35.46
N GLN A 435 -32.03 -12.12 -35.40
CA GLN A 435 -31.59 -11.41 -36.62
C GLN A 435 -30.67 -12.28 -37.48
N VAL A 436 -29.65 -12.92 -36.86
CA VAL A 436 -28.72 -13.80 -37.59
C VAL A 436 -29.48 -14.98 -38.22
N ALA A 437 -30.36 -15.67 -37.47
CA ALA A 437 -31.15 -16.77 -38.00
C ALA A 437 -32.01 -16.38 -39.21
N SER A 438 -32.62 -15.18 -39.18
CA SER A 438 -33.40 -14.64 -40.25
C SER A 438 -32.55 -14.28 -41.48
N LEU A 439 -31.40 -13.61 -41.25
CA LEU A 439 -30.50 -13.21 -42.35
C LEU A 439 -29.79 -14.42 -42.97
N GLU A 440 -29.52 -15.51 -42.22
CA GLU A 440 -29.01 -16.75 -42.77
C GLU A 440 -29.99 -17.37 -43.79
N LYS A 441 -31.29 -17.37 -43.46
CA LYS A 441 -32.31 -17.83 -44.39
C LYS A 441 -32.43 -16.92 -45.63
N ALA A 442 -32.40 -15.60 -45.42
CA ALA A 442 -32.40 -14.63 -46.50
C ALA A 442 -31.19 -14.79 -47.44
N PHE A 443 -30.02 -14.99 -46.87
CA PHE A 443 -28.79 -15.23 -47.63
C PHE A 443 -28.83 -16.55 -48.41
N GLN A 444 -29.31 -17.65 -47.81
CA GLN A 444 -29.50 -18.94 -48.52
C GLN A 444 -30.42 -18.78 -49.74
N VAL A 445 -31.51 -17.99 -49.62
CA VAL A 445 -32.40 -17.68 -50.74
C VAL A 445 -31.70 -16.84 -51.80
N ALA A 446 -30.94 -15.78 -51.38
CA ALA A 446 -30.16 -14.95 -52.29
C ALA A 446 -29.11 -15.78 -53.06
N GLU A 447 -28.38 -16.66 -52.38
CA GLU A 447 -27.43 -17.55 -53.00
C GLU A 447 -28.06 -18.48 -54.04
N SER A 448 -29.21 -19.10 -53.72
CA SER A 448 -29.97 -19.95 -54.63
C SER A 448 -30.46 -19.19 -55.86
N ARG A 449 -30.95 -17.94 -55.69
CA ARG A 449 -31.37 -17.07 -56.77
C ARG A 449 -30.24 -16.60 -57.68
N LEU A 450 -29.08 -16.26 -57.10
CA LEU A 450 -27.89 -15.94 -57.86
C LEU A 450 -27.44 -17.14 -58.71
N ASN A 451 -27.44 -18.33 -58.15
CA ASN A 451 -27.09 -19.58 -58.84
C ASN A 451 -28.07 -19.88 -59.99
N ALA A 452 -29.34 -19.47 -59.87
CA ALA A 452 -30.37 -19.58 -60.92
C ALA A 452 -30.37 -18.40 -61.92
N GLY A 453 -29.50 -17.42 -61.78
CA GLY A 453 -29.46 -16.19 -62.59
C GLY A 453 -30.63 -15.22 -62.37
N ALA A 454 -31.36 -15.37 -61.25
CA ALA A 454 -32.57 -14.60 -60.94
C ALA A 454 -32.32 -13.30 -60.17
N ILE A 455 -31.11 -13.08 -59.66
CA ILE A 455 -30.63 -11.82 -59.07
C ILE A 455 -29.22 -11.50 -59.55
N ASN A 456 -28.83 -10.23 -59.43
CA ASN A 456 -27.46 -9.78 -59.75
C ASN A 456 -26.47 -10.01 -58.56
N ALA A 457 -25.19 -9.86 -58.84
CA ALA A 457 -24.14 -10.02 -57.83
C ALA A 457 -24.21 -8.97 -56.70
N THR A 458 -24.76 -7.76 -57.00
CA THR A 458 -24.96 -6.68 -56.03
C THR A 458 -25.95 -7.09 -54.94
N ASP A 459 -27.11 -7.63 -55.31
CA ASP A 459 -28.13 -8.08 -54.35
C ASP A 459 -27.61 -9.22 -53.46
N TYR A 460 -26.83 -10.15 -54.03
CA TYR A 460 -26.15 -11.20 -53.27
C TYR A 460 -25.13 -10.59 -52.27
N SER A 461 -24.30 -9.64 -52.73
CA SER A 461 -23.31 -8.97 -51.92
C SER A 461 -23.93 -8.21 -50.75
N ILE A 462 -25.07 -7.53 -50.98
CA ILE A 462 -25.86 -6.86 -49.92
C ILE A 462 -26.36 -7.88 -48.88
N ALA A 463 -26.96 -8.97 -49.31
CA ALA A 463 -27.48 -10.00 -48.41
C ALA A 463 -26.37 -10.62 -47.59
N LYS A 464 -25.19 -10.88 -48.21
CA LYS A 464 -23.98 -11.38 -47.53
C LYS A 464 -23.49 -10.38 -46.51
N THR A 465 -23.27 -9.13 -46.87
CA THR A 465 -22.78 -8.07 -45.99
C THR A 465 -23.69 -7.89 -44.74
N ASN A 466 -25.01 -7.95 -44.94
CA ASN A 466 -25.96 -7.88 -43.85
C ASN A 466 -25.84 -9.04 -42.89
N LEU A 467 -25.67 -10.27 -43.37
CA LEU A 467 -25.46 -11.46 -42.58
C LEU A 467 -24.09 -11.36 -41.80
N ASP A 468 -23.02 -10.95 -42.48
CA ASP A 468 -21.69 -10.82 -41.90
C ASP A 468 -21.66 -9.80 -40.76
N ARG A 469 -22.32 -8.63 -40.92
CA ARG A 469 -22.49 -7.64 -39.83
C ARG A 469 -23.28 -8.22 -38.65
N ALA A 470 -24.35 -8.96 -38.93
CA ALA A 470 -25.14 -9.54 -37.87
C ALA A 470 -24.39 -10.61 -37.10
N ARG A 471 -23.57 -11.45 -37.74
CA ARG A 471 -22.70 -12.43 -37.10
C ARG A 471 -21.66 -11.78 -36.20
N ASN A 472 -20.98 -10.72 -36.66
CA ASN A 472 -20.07 -9.94 -35.85
C ASN A 472 -20.75 -9.33 -34.62
N SER A 473 -21.96 -8.80 -34.79
CA SER A 473 -22.77 -8.25 -33.69
C SER A 473 -23.20 -9.34 -32.71
N LEU A 474 -23.47 -10.56 -33.15
CA LEU A 474 -23.83 -11.69 -32.29
C LEU A 474 -22.64 -12.12 -31.40
N VAL A 475 -21.42 -12.20 -31.98
CA VAL A 475 -20.22 -12.50 -31.22
C VAL A 475 -20.05 -11.47 -30.10
N GLN A 476 -20.11 -10.18 -30.42
CA GLN A 476 -19.98 -9.12 -29.40
C GLN A 476 -21.06 -9.22 -28.33
N ALA A 477 -22.33 -9.41 -28.73
CA ALA A 477 -23.45 -9.49 -27.80
C ALA A 477 -23.37 -10.71 -26.87
N LYS A 478 -22.88 -11.86 -27.37
CA LYS A 478 -22.66 -13.07 -26.58
C LYS A 478 -21.66 -12.83 -25.44
N TYR A 479 -20.47 -12.34 -25.76
CA TYR A 479 -19.43 -12.12 -24.78
C TYR A 479 -19.76 -10.96 -23.81
N ASP A 480 -20.41 -9.89 -24.28
CA ASP A 480 -20.89 -8.79 -23.42
C ASP A 480 -21.89 -9.30 -22.37
N TYR A 481 -22.87 -10.13 -22.77
CA TYR A 481 -23.84 -10.71 -21.85
C TYR A 481 -23.16 -11.60 -20.80
N VAL A 482 -22.27 -12.49 -21.22
CA VAL A 482 -21.54 -13.41 -20.32
C VAL A 482 -20.72 -12.62 -19.31
N PHE A 483 -19.99 -11.59 -19.75
CA PHE A 483 -19.19 -10.77 -18.83
C PHE A 483 -20.05 -10.04 -17.80
N ARG A 484 -21.17 -9.43 -18.23
CA ARG A 484 -22.08 -8.73 -17.31
C ARG A 484 -22.72 -9.66 -16.30
N THR A 485 -22.99 -10.90 -16.69
CA THR A 485 -23.46 -11.94 -15.76
C THR A 485 -22.37 -12.27 -14.72
N LYS A 486 -21.10 -12.41 -15.15
CA LYS A 486 -19.98 -12.66 -14.23
C LYS A 486 -19.70 -11.49 -13.28
N ILE A 487 -19.94 -10.23 -13.68
CA ILE A 487 -19.92 -9.10 -12.76
C ILE A 487 -20.97 -9.24 -11.66
N LEU A 488 -22.18 -9.70 -11.97
CA LEU A 488 -23.21 -9.94 -10.96
C LEU A 488 -22.86 -11.13 -10.05
N ASP A 489 -22.25 -12.19 -10.60
CA ASP A 489 -21.72 -13.31 -9.83
C ASP A 489 -20.64 -12.85 -8.82
N TYR A 490 -19.77 -11.93 -9.25
CA TYR A 490 -18.78 -11.30 -8.35
C TYR A 490 -19.45 -10.57 -7.17
N TYR A 491 -20.52 -9.80 -7.40
CA TYR A 491 -21.27 -9.17 -6.32
C TYR A 491 -21.97 -10.16 -5.38
N GLN A 492 -22.22 -11.40 -5.85
CA GLN A 492 -22.69 -12.52 -5.03
C GLN A 492 -21.54 -13.26 -4.30
N ASN A 493 -20.31 -12.78 -4.40
CA ASN A 493 -19.10 -13.45 -3.87
C ASN A 493 -18.85 -14.84 -4.49
N LYS A 494 -19.29 -15.05 -5.73
CA LYS A 494 -18.96 -16.24 -6.51
C LYS A 494 -17.61 -16.06 -7.21
N PRO A 495 -16.85 -17.15 -7.44
CA PRO A 495 -15.56 -17.05 -8.14
C PRO A 495 -15.73 -16.59 -9.58
N LEU A 496 -14.78 -15.79 -10.08
CA LEU A 496 -14.70 -15.38 -11.48
C LEU A 496 -14.17 -16.55 -12.31
N SER A 497 -15.01 -17.52 -12.65
CA SER A 497 -14.70 -18.63 -13.56
C SER A 497 -15.69 -18.63 -14.72
N PHE A 498 -15.25 -19.09 -15.89
CA PHE A 498 -16.10 -19.23 -17.08
C PHE A 498 -16.47 -20.71 -17.34
N ASN A 499 -16.21 -21.58 -16.35
CA ASN A 499 -16.61 -22.99 -16.37
C ASN A 499 -18.02 -23.15 -15.85
#